data_dd81ee603649b033c9beb0311399eeb9
#
_entry.id   dd81ee603649b033c9beb0311399eeb9
#
_cell.length_a   1.000
_cell.length_b   1.000
_cell.length_c   1.000
_cell.angle_alpha   90.00
_cell.angle_beta   90.00
_cell.angle_gamma   90.00
#
_symmetry.space_group_name_H-M   'P 1'
#
loop_
_entity.id
_entity.type
_entity.pdbx_description
1 polymer ?
#
loop_
_entity_poly.entity_id
_entity_poly.type
_entity_poly.pdbx_seq_one_letter_code
_entity_poly.pdbx_strand_id
1 'polypeptide(L)'
;MKKLLLIALTIPNLVLADDFNLVCEGEESNYRNDVLENTSKASLTLQVKNDSIVIDSMTYKSKTFDYGAIKGESKYIKEDNQVILETSQVSNECDTALLNVKLNRSNGMIESTAKRIGACDGSSFTTSTKFKGKCK
;
A
#
# COMPACT_ATOMS: atom_id res chain seq x y z
N MET A 1 -9.96 -59.72 7.97
CA MET A 1 -10.61 -58.49 7.50
C MET A 1 -9.80 -57.28 7.87
N LYS A 2 -9.01 -56.78 6.95
CA LYS A 2 -8.25 -55.58 7.15
C LYS A 2 -9.13 -54.37 6.83
N LYS A 3 -9.57 -53.64 7.84
CA LYS A 3 -10.22 -52.38 7.63
C LYS A 3 -9.16 -51.39 7.17
N LEU A 4 -9.14 -51.05 5.91
CA LEU A 4 -8.42 -49.87 5.41
C LEU A 4 -9.08 -48.64 6.00
N LEU A 5 -8.41 -48.08 7.00
CA LEU A 5 -8.73 -46.74 7.47
C LEU A 5 -8.26 -45.77 6.40
N LEU A 6 -9.18 -45.34 5.55
CA LEU A 6 -8.95 -44.24 4.65
C LEU A 6 -8.88 -43.00 5.54
N ILE A 7 -7.66 -42.67 5.95
CA ILE A 7 -7.39 -41.32 6.50
C ILE A 7 -7.49 -40.39 5.29
N ALA A 8 -8.69 -39.85 5.09
CA ALA A 8 -8.83 -38.69 4.25
C ALA A 8 -7.94 -37.62 4.90
N LEU A 9 -6.72 -37.45 4.39
CA LEU A 9 -5.98 -36.25 4.57
C LEU A 9 -6.82 -35.15 3.90
N THR A 10 -7.72 -34.58 4.66
CA THR A 10 -8.17 -33.25 4.39
C THR A 10 -6.94 -32.40 4.63
N ILE A 11 -6.16 -32.21 3.57
CA ILE A 11 -5.32 -31.05 3.48
C ILE A 11 -6.30 -29.92 3.74
N PRO A 12 -6.22 -29.18 4.88
CA PRO A 12 -6.95 -27.95 4.92
C PRO A 12 -6.50 -27.26 3.66
N ASN A 13 -7.41 -27.04 2.72
CA ASN A 13 -7.20 -25.98 1.80
C ASN A 13 -6.90 -24.82 2.73
N LEU A 14 -5.64 -24.52 2.88
CA LEU A 14 -5.20 -23.19 3.17
C LEU A 14 -5.71 -22.41 1.97
N VAL A 15 -7.02 -22.21 1.93
CA VAL A 15 -7.55 -20.96 1.48
C VAL A 15 -6.76 -20.03 2.36
N LEU A 16 -5.68 -19.54 1.85
CA LEU A 16 -4.87 -18.47 2.40
C LEU A 16 -5.91 -17.53 2.90
N ALA A 17 -6.07 -17.44 4.23
CA ALA A 17 -7.02 -16.52 4.79
C ALA A 17 -6.64 -15.22 4.12
N ASP A 18 -7.45 -14.88 3.17
CA ASP A 18 -7.06 -13.98 2.14
C ASP A 18 -6.92 -12.59 2.73
N ASP A 19 -7.45 -12.42 3.95
CA ASP A 19 -7.44 -11.20 4.72
C ASP A 19 -6.51 -11.36 5.93
N PHE A 20 -5.59 -10.44 6.07
CA PHE A 20 -4.73 -10.38 7.25
C PHE A 20 -4.48 -8.94 7.67
N ASN A 21 -4.24 -8.76 8.97
CA ASN A 21 -3.97 -7.48 9.59
C ASN A 21 -2.51 -7.43 10.02
N LEU A 22 -1.85 -6.32 9.77
CA LEU A 22 -0.47 -6.07 10.14
C LEU A 22 -0.34 -4.72 10.83
N VAL A 23 0.57 -4.65 11.77
CA VAL A 23 1.08 -3.40 12.33
C VAL A 23 2.51 -3.25 11.86
N CYS A 24 2.82 -2.14 11.23
CA CYS A 24 4.14 -1.86 10.70
C CYS A 24 4.78 -0.75 11.51
N GLU A 25 5.97 -0.98 11.99
CA GLU A 25 6.77 -0.01 12.74
C GLU A 25 8.03 0.31 11.95
N GLY A 26 8.41 1.57 11.90
CA GLY A 26 9.56 2.00 11.14
C GLY A 26 9.87 3.47 11.27
N GLU A 27 10.49 4.00 10.24
CA GLU A 27 10.86 5.40 10.14
C GLU A 27 10.13 6.08 8.98
N GLU A 28 9.65 7.26 9.26
CA GLU A 28 9.06 8.16 8.29
C GLU A 28 9.99 9.34 8.05
N SER A 29 10.27 9.62 6.80
CA SER A 29 11.10 10.73 6.37
C SER A 29 10.31 11.66 5.47
N ASN A 30 10.31 12.93 5.78
CA ASN A 30 9.61 13.98 5.04
C ASN A 30 10.59 14.84 4.26
N TYR A 31 10.26 15.08 3.00
CA TYR A 31 11.06 15.85 2.06
C TYR A 31 10.25 16.99 1.46
N ARG A 32 10.92 18.12 1.24
CA ARG A 32 10.38 19.22 0.47
C ARG A 32 11.38 19.59 -0.61
N ASN A 33 10.94 19.65 -1.87
CA ASN A 33 11.79 19.88 -3.03
C ASN A 33 13.06 19.01 -2.99
N ASP A 34 12.87 17.72 -2.68
CA ASP A 34 13.90 16.68 -2.56
C ASP A 34 14.92 16.89 -1.42
N VAL A 35 14.68 17.87 -0.54
CA VAL A 35 15.49 18.11 0.65
C VAL A 35 14.82 17.47 1.87
N LEU A 36 15.57 16.65 2.60
CA LEU A 36 15.09 16.03 3.84
C LEU A 36 14.82 17.11 4.90
N GLU A 37 13.59 17.17 5.39
CA GLU A 37 13.18 18.07 6.47
C GLU A 37 13.28 17.42 7.85
N ASN A 38 12.77 16.20 7.97
CA ASN A 38 12.82 15.46 9.23
C ASN A 38 12.69 13.95 9.01
N THR A 39 13.07 13.22 10.03
CA THR A 39 12.86 11.77 10.14
C THR A 39 12.36 11.47 11.55
N SER A 40 11.33 10.66 11.66
CA SER A 40 10.73 10.27 12.93
C SER A 40 10.32 8.80 12.92
N LYS A 41 10.18 8.23 14.10
CA LYS A 41 9.55 6.91 14.24
C LYS A 41 8.06 7.04 13.95
N ALA A 42 7.55 6.09 13.20
CA ALA A 42 6.14 6.03 12.83
C ALA A 42 5.65 4.59 12.81
N SER A 43 4.35 4.43 12.90
CA SER A 43 3.67 3.17 12.69
C SER A 43 2.50 3.34 11.76
N LEU A 44 2.16 2.29 11.04
CA LEU A 44 0.94 2.23 10.26
C LEU A 44 0.29 0.86 10.38
N THR A 45 -1.01 0.84 10.20
CA THR A 45 -1.79 -0.39 10.21
C THR A 45 -2.24 -0.74 8.80
N LEU A 46 -2.14 -2.01 8.47
CA LEU A 46 -2.59 -2.56 7.20
C LEU A 46 -3.65 -3.61 7.44
N GLN A 47 -4.72 -3.54 6.67
CA GLN A 47 -5.65 -4.64 6.50
C GLN A 47 -5.58 -5.05 5.03
N VAL A 48 -4.98 -6.19 4.76
CA VAL A 48 -4.80 -6.72 3.41
C VAL A 48 -5.93 -7.67 3.10
N LYS A 49 -6.67 -7.38 2.05
CA LYS A 49 -7.78 -8.18 1.53
C LYS A 49 -7.47 -8.63 0.11
N ASN A 50 -8.28 -9.51 -0.47
CA ASN A 50 -8.07 -10.01 -1.82
C ASN A 50 -8.13 -8.92 -2.89
N ASP A 51 -9.05 -7.98 -2.76
CA ASP A 51 -9.35 -6.96 -3.76
C ASP A 51 -9.02 -5.54 -3.31
N SER A 52 -8.58 -5.38 -2.07
CA SER A 52 -8.33 -4.07 -1.48
C SER A 52 -7.32 -4.12 -0.34
N ILE A 53 -6.79 -2.97 0.00
CA ILE A 53 -5.97 -2.76 1.17
C ILE A 53 -6.48 -1.55 1.94
N VAL A 54 -6.55 -1.67 3.26
CA VAL A 54 -6.82 -0.54 4.15
C VAL A 54 -5.53 -0.15 4.82
N ILE A 55 -5.14 1.10 4.66
CA ILE A 55 -3.95 1.70 5.28
C ILE A 55 -4.43 2.76 6.25
N ASP A 56 -4.20 2.56 7.55
CA ASP A 56 -4.67 3.37 8.69
C ASP A 56 -6.19 3.62 8.66
N SER A 57 -6.96 3.62 7.92
CA SER A 57 -8.41 3.75 7.80
C SER A 57 -8.88 4.10 6.38
N MET A 58 -7.92 4.24 5.47
CA MET A 58 -8.25 4.52 4.07
C MET A 58 -8.20 3.24 3.24
N THR A 59 -9.27 2.99 2.51
CA THR A 59 -9.40 1.81 1.64
C THR A 59 -8.97 2.13 0.23
N TYR A 60 -8.10 1.29 -0.30
CA TYR A 60 -7.61 1.36 -1.68
C TYR A 60 -7.93 0.06 -2.42
N LYS A 61 -8.43 0.19 -3.63
CA LYS A 61 -8.68 -0.92 -4.56
C LYS A 61 -8.38 -0.48 -5.99
N SER A 62 -8.20 -1.45 -6.87
CA SER A 62 -7.99 -1.13 -8.30
C SER A 62 -9.21 -0.45 -8.87
N LYS A 63 -9.03 0.75 -9.37
CA LYS A 63 -10.06 1.54 -10.05
C LYS A 63 -9.46 2.65 -10.87
N THR A 64 -10.20 3.06 -11.88
CA THR A 64 -9.97 4.31 -12.61
C THR A 64 -11.13 5.25 -12.30
N PHE A 65 -10.85 6.52 -12.09
CA PHE A 65 -11.87 7.50 -11.81
C PHE A 65 -11.64 8.80 -12.57
N ASP A 66 -12.72 9.43 -12.95
CA ASP A 66 -12.75 10.73 -13.61
C ASP A 66 -13.96 11.51 -13.09
N TYR A 67 -13.67 12.51 -12.27
CA TYR A 67 -14.67 13.42 -11.71
C TYR A 67 -14.51 14.84 -12.29
N GLY A 68 -14.03 14.96 -13.53
CA GLY A 68 -13.74 16.24 -14.17
C GLY A 68 -12.43 16.84 -13.70
N ALA A 69 -12.46 17.66 -12.65
CA ALA A 69 -11.26 18.30 -12.11
C ALA A 69 -10.28 17.32 -11.44
N ILE A 70 -10.75 16.16 -11.02
CA ILE A 70 -9.96 15.12 -10.35
C ILE A 70 -10.04 13.83 -11.13
N LYS A 71 -8.89 13.38 -11.62
CA LYS A 71 -8.75 12.15 -12.39
C LYS A 71 -7.62 11.31 -11.82
N GLY A 72 -7.75 10.01 -11.93
CA GLY A 72 -6.67 9.14 -11.46
C GLY A 72 -6.97 7.67 -11.63
N GLU A 73 -6.01 6.91 -11.17
CA GLU A 73 -6.10 5.46 -11.11
C GLU A 73 -5.45 4.91 -9.85
N SER A 74 -5.92 3.78 -9.45
CA SER A 74 -5.38 3.00 -8.37
C SER A 74 -5.22 1.57 -8.85
N LYS A 75 -4.07 0.98 -8.58
CA LYS A 75 -3.75 -0.40 -8.93
C LYS A 75 -3.31 -1.15 -7.69
N TYR A 76 -4.05 -2.16 -7.35
CA TYR A 76 -3.75 -3.04 -6.21
C TYR A 76 -3.45 -4.45 -6.71
N ILE A 77 -2.33 -5.00 -6.26
CA ILE A 77 -1.88 -6.35 -6.61
C ILE A 77 -1.54 -7.08 -5.32
N LYS A 78 -2.16 -8.22 -5.13
CA LYS A 78 -1.83 -9.15 -4.04
C LYS A 78 -1.32 -10.45 -4.64
N GLU A 79 -0.07 -10.77 -4.33
CA GLU A 79 0.61 -12.00 -4.73
C GLU A 79 1.07 -12.77 -3.49
N ASP A 80 1.52 -14.00 -3.65
CA ASP A 80 1.99 -14.83 -2.54
C ASP A 80 3.17 -14.25 -1.78
N ASN A 81 4.05 -13.53 -2.49
CA ASN A 81 5.28 -12.96 -1.95
C ASN A 81 5.26 -11.45 -1.76
N GLN A 82 4.27 -10.75 -2.29
CA GLN A 82 4.22 -9.29 -2.21
C GLN A 82 2.80 -8.74 -2.33
N VAL A 83 2.64 -7.55 -1.77
CA VAL A 83 1.47 -6.70 -1.97
C VAL A 83 1.94 -5.36 -2.49
N ILE A 84 1.34 -4.89 -3.56
CA ILE A 84 1.69 -3.63 -4.20
C ILE A 84 0.43 -2.77 -4.34
N LEU A 85 0.55 -1.51 -3.96
CA LEU A 85 -0.42 -0.47 -4.24
C LEU A 85 0.26 0.67 -4.96
N GLU A 86 -0.27 1.05 -6.10
CA GLU A 86 0.15 2.24 -6.84
C GLU A 86 -1.09 3.10 -7.10
N THR A 87 -1.05 4.35 -6.69
CA THR A 87 -2.11 5.31 -6.98
C THR A 87 -1.54 6.56 -7.61
N SER A 88 -2.26 7.11 -8.55
CA SER A 88 -1.97 8.43 -9.08
C SER A 88 -3.26 9.24 -9.22
N GLN A 89 -3.20 10.50 -8.87
CA GLN A 89 -4.31 11.42 -8.97
C GLN A 89 -3.81 12.77 -9.46
N VAL A 90 -4.50 13.33 -10.42
CA VAL A 90 -4.27 14.69 -10.91
C VAL A 90 -5.49 15.53 -10.61
N SER A 91 -5.27 16.67 -9.98
CA SER A 91 -6.31 17.64 -9.63
C SER A 91 -6.08 18.94 -10.38
N ASN A 92 -7.12 19.47 -11.03
CA ASN A 92 -7.06 20.72 -11.81
C ASN A 92 -5.93 20.77 -12.85
N GLU A 93 -5.55 19.61 -13.39
CA GLU A 93 -4.47 19.47 -14.40
C GLU A 93 -3.08 19.92 -13.94
N CYS A 94 -2.92 20.37 -12.69
CA CYS A 94 -1.67 20.96 -12.21
C CYS A 94 -1.15 20.38 -10.87
N ASP A 95 -1.98 19.72 -10.09
CA ASP A 95 -1.58 19.04 -8.86
C ASP A 95 -1.58 17.53 -9.08
N THR A 96 -0.48 16.88 -8.75
CA THR A 96 -0.35 15.42 -8.83
C THR A 96 -0.07 14.83 -7.45
N ALA A 97 -0.82 13.82 -7.08
CA ALA A 97 -0.58 13.02 -5.89
C ALA A 97 -0.29 11.57 -6.27
N LEU A 98 0.77 11.02 -5.74
CA LEU A 98 1.20 9.65 -5.98
C LEU A 98 1.33 8.92 -4.63
N LEU A 99 0.91 7.68 -4.59
CA LEU A 99 1.15 6.79 -3.45
C LEU A 99 1.62 5.44 -3.98
N ASN A 100 2.76 5.00 -3.52
CA ASN A 100 3.29 3.67 -3.81
C ASN A 100 3.54 2.95 -2.50
N VAL A 101 3.03 1.75 -2.37
CA VAL A 101 3.26 0.88 -1.21
C VAL A 101 3.69 -0.47 -1.71
N LYS A 102 4.77 -0.99 -1.14
CA LYS A 102 5.25 -2.35 -1.42
C LYS A 102 5.55 -3.08 -0.11
N LEU A 103 4.84 -4.16 0.11
CA LEU A 103 5.04 -5.08 1.21
C LEU A 103 5.67 -6.38 0.68
N ASN A 104 6.81 -6.75 1.22
CA ASN A 104 7.39 -8.06 1.01
C ASN A 104 6.82 -9.02 2.06
N ARG A 105 6.04 -10.01 1.63
CA ARG A 105 5.37 -10.95 2.53
C ARG A 105 6.32 -11.98 3.12
N SER A 106 7.47 -12.21 2.51
CA SER A 106 8.45 -13.19 3.00
C SER A 106 9.18 -12.71 4.24
N ASN A 107 9.47 -11.42 4.35
CA ASN A 107 10.23 -10.85 5.46
C ASN A 107 9.48 -9.75 6.24
N GLY A 108 8.28 -9.39 5.82
CA GLY A 108 7.49 -8.34 6.45
C GLY A 108 7.98 -6.91 6.20
N MET A 109 8.97 -6.71 5.36
CA MET A 109 9.48 -5.37 5.07
C MET A 109 8.51 -4.59 4.21
N ILE A 110 8.27 -3.35 4.57
CA ILE A 110 7.39 -2.43 3.85
C ILE A 110 8.14 -1.16 3.48
N GLU A 111 7.87 -0.68 2.28
CA GLU A 111 8.26 0.64 1.80
C GLU A 111 7.02 1.36 1.26
N SER A 112 6.85 2.60 1.66
CA SER A 112 5.76 3.45 1.19
C SER A 112 6.33 4.81 0.82
N THR A 113 5.85 5.36 -0.28
CA THR A 113 6.17 6.73 -0.72
C THR A 113 4.89 7.43 -1.11
N ALA A 114 4.57 8.52 -0.43
CA ALA A 114 3.53 9.45 -0.80
C ALA A 114 4.19 10.73 -1.33
N LYS A 115 3.85 11.12 -2.55
CA LYS A 115 4.44 12.29 -3.21
C LYS A 115 3.35 13.20 -3.73
N ARG A 116 3.53 14.48 -3.54
CA ARG A 116 2.68 15.51 -4.12
C ARG A 116 3.54 16.49 -4.90
N ILE A 117 3.11 16.75 -6.11
CA ILE A 117 3.72 17.75 -7.00
C ILE A 117 2.66 18.79 -7.28
N GLY A 118 2.85 19.98 -6.74
CA GLY A 118 2.00 21.13 -7.01
C GLY A 118 2.61 22.02 -8.06
N ALA A 119 1.86 22.32 -9.10
CA ALA A 119 2.28 23.18 -10.19
C ALA A 119 1.18 24.18 -10.58
N CYS A 120 0.22 24.40 -9.70
CA CYS A 120 -0.81 25.42 -9.86
C CYS A 120 -0.21 26.81 -9.56
N ASP A 121 -0.80 27.86 -10.11
CA ASP A 121 -0.44 29.25 -9.83
C ASP A 121 1.00 29.65 -10.19
N GLY A 122 1.63 28.97 -11.15
CA GLY A 122 2.95 29.33 -11.66
C GLY A 122 4.13 29.03 -10.71
N SER A 123 3.89 28.53 -9.53
CA SER A 123 4.89 28.01 -8.61
C SER A 123 4.83 26.49 -8.55
N SER A 124 5.98 25.84 -8.52
CA SER A 124 6.03 24.38 -8.36
C SER A 124 6.67 24.02 -7.02
N PHE A 125 6.10 23.04 -6.37
CA PHE A 125 6.69 22.43 -5.17
C PHE A 125 6.51 20.91 -5.21
N THR A 126 7.42 20.23 -4.57
CA THR A 126 7.33 18.79 -4.39
C THR A 126 7.45 18.47 -2.90
N THR A 127 6.51 17.73 -2.39
CA THR A 127 6.62 17.14 -1.05
C THR A 127 6.56 15.64 -1.17
N SER A 128 7.33 14.94 -0.37
CA SER A 128 7.24 13.49 -0.27
C SER A 128 7.43 13.01 1.15
N THR A 129 6.71 11.95 1.47
CA THR A 129 6.85 11.22 2.72
C THR A 129 7.21 9.78 2.37
N LYS A 130 8.32 9.31 2.91
CA LYS A 130 8.78 7.93 2.74
C LYS A 130 8.72 7.22 4.07
N PHE A 131 8.13 6.05 4.07
CA PHE A 131 8.10 5.16 5.22
C PHE A 131 8.85 3.86 4.89
N LYS A 132 9.73 3.44 5.79
CA LYS A 132 10.36 2.13 5.75
C LYS A 132 10.20 1.47 7.10
N GLY A 133 9.70 0.26 7.10
CA GLY A 133 9.42 -0.44 8.33
C GLY A 133 9.31 -1.95 8.17
N LYS A 134 8.95 -2.56 9.27
CA LYS A 134 8.69 -3.98 9.35
C LYS A 134 7.30 -4.22 9.94
N CYS A 135 6.56 -5.09 9.29
CA CYS A 135 5.20 -5.45 9.67
C CYS A 135 5.17 -6.79 10.41
N LYS A 136 4.30 -6.87 11.37
CA LYS A 136 4.01 -8.08 12.16
C LYS A 136 2.51 -8.35 12.18
#